data_fb49a1ac2893e205966e2e69fbc2f8f3
#
_entry.id   fb49a1ac2893e205966e2e69fbc2f8f3
#
_cell.length_a   1.000
_cell.length_b   1.000
_cell.length_c   1.000
_cell.angle_alpha   90.00
_cell.angle_beta   90.00
_cell.angle_gamma   90.00
#
_symmetry.space_group_name_H-M   'P 1'
#
loop_
_entity.id
_entity.type
_entity.pdbx_description
1 polymer ?
#
loop_
_entity_poly.entity_id
_entity_poly.type
_entity_poly.pdbx_seq_one_letter_code
_entity_poly.pdbx_strand_id
1 'polypeptide(L)' 'MSNPQRTRTTAATPPVPTEELEAMLTRLRLPAIRDRLDALLEEAARRELNLRETLAWLCAAEVARKDQLRMEMALRLA' A
#
# COMPACT_ATOMS: atom_id res chain seq x y z
N MET A 1 -26.79 15.33 4.65
CA MET A 1 -26.09 15.39 4.58
C MET A 1 -25.32 14.73 4.62
N SER A 2 -25.13 14.61 4.57
CA SER A 2 -24.37 14.30 4.64
C SER A 2 -23.54 14.10 4.62
N ASN A 3 -23.44 13.80 4.32
CA ASN A 3 -22.48 13.90 4.42
C ASN A 3 -21.63 14.30 3.89
N PRO A 4 -21.85 14.83 3.75
CA PRO A 4 -20.82 15.62 3.22
C PRO A 4 -19.55 15.52 3.92
N GLN A 5 -19.51 14.93 5.02
CA GLN A 5 -18.36 14.75 5.70
C GLN A 5 -17.29 14.16 4.92
N ARG A 6 -17.54 13.18 4.12
CA ARG A 6 -16.58 12.54 3.35
C ARG A 6 -15.88 13.45 2.43
N THR A 7 -16.62 14.23 1.74
CA THR A 7 -16.10 15.15 0.78
C THR A 7 -15.25 16.19 1.44
N ARG A 8 -15.72 16.68 2.55
CA ARG A 8 -14.98 17.71 3.22
C ARG A 8 -13.72 17.21 3.80
N THR A 9 -13.71 15.99 4.26
CA THR A 9 -12.49 15.44 4.79
C THR A 9 -11.45 15.39 3.73
N THR A 10 -11.83 14.98 2.54
CA THR A 10 -10.90 14.96 1.45
C THR A 10 -10.39 16.35 1.13
N ALA A 11 -11.28 17.31 1.10
CA ALA A 11 -10.88 18.66 0.78
C ALA A 11 -10.07 19.30 1.88
N ALA A 12 -10.38 19.00 3.11
CA ALA A 12 -9.68 19.61 4.22
C ALA A 12 -8.31 19.03 4.47
N THR A 13 -8.11 17.80 4.04
CA THR A 13 -6.84 17.14 4.28
C THR A 13 -6.02 17.17 3.00
N PRO A 14 -4.91 17.89 3.00
CA PRO A 14 -4.09 17.93 1.79
C PRO A 14 -3.59 16.54 1.47
N PRO A 15 -3.47 16.22 0.19
CA PRO A 15 -2.94 14.93 -0.19
C PRO A 15 -1.49 14.82 0.25
N VAL A 16 -1.10 13.62 0.60
CA VAL A 16 0.27 13.35 0.96
C VAL A 16 1.08 13.27 -0.33
N PRO A 17 2.18 14.03 -0.45
CA PRO A 17 3.01 13.92 -1.64
C PRO A 17 3.56 12.53 -1.82
N THR A 18 3.71 12.12 -3.06
CA THR A 18 4.21 10.79 -3.36
C THR A 18 5.57 10.52 -2.72
N GLU A 19 6.46 11.50 -2.77
CA GLU A 19 7.79 11.33 -2.20
C GLU A 19 7.73 11.10 -0.69
N GLU A 20 6.81 11.79 -0.04
CA GLU A 20 6.68 11.67 1.40
C GLU A 20 6.14 10.29 1.77
N LEU A 21 5.16 9.83 1.01
CA LEU A 21 4.61 8.51 1.22
C LEU A 21 5.66 7.43 0.97
N GLU A 22 6.44 7.59 -0.09
CA GLU A 22 7.51 6.64 -0.39
C GLU A 22 8.55 6.60 0.72
N ALA A 23 8.86 7.77 1.27
CA ALA A 23 9.82 7.84 2.37
C ALA A 23 9.30 7.10 3.60
N MET A 24 8.00 7.25 3.89
CA MET A 24 7.41 6.55 5.02
C MET A 24 7.41 5.05 4.80
N LEU A 25 7.11 4.61 3.59
CA LEU A 25 7.12 3.18 3.28
C LEU A 25 8.52 2.61 3.41
N THR A 26 9.53 3.38 3.00
CA THR A 26 10.92 2.97 3.16
C THR A 26 11.27 2.83 4.63
N ARG A 27 10.85 3.80 5.43
CA ARG A 27 11.13 3.79 6.85
C ARG A 27 10.46 2.62 7.55
N LEU A 28 9.26 2.26 7.10
CA LEU A 28 8.53 1.14 7.67
C LEU A 28 9.00 -0.21 7.10
N ARG A 29 9.93 -0.17 6.16
CA ARG A 29 10.47 -1.38 5.51
C ARG A 29 9.40 -2.13 4.75
N LEU A 30 8.68 -1.39 3.93
CA LEU A 30 7.63 -1.93 3.07
C LEU A 30 7.98 -1.68 1.61
N PRO A 31 9.09 -2.24 1.14
CA PRO A 31 9.56 -1.95 -0.22
C PRO A 31 8.66 -2.48 -1.33
N ALA A 32 7.97 -3.58 -1.10
CA ALA A 32 7.09 -4.11 -2.13
C ALA A 32 5.93 -3.16 -2.39
N ILE A 33 5.38 -2.59 -1.32
CA ILE A 33 4.32 -1.61 -1.47
C ILE A 33 4.88 -0.36 -2.15
N ARG A 34 6.05 0.11 -1.69
CA ARG A 34 6.65 1.31 -2.24
C ARG A 34 6.92 1.20 -3.73
N ASP A 35 7.55 0.10 -4.14
CA ASP A 35 8.00 -0.04 -5.51
C ASP A 35 6.86 -0.28 -6.49
N ARG A 36 5.74 -0.80 -6.01
CA ARG A 36 4.61 -1.10 -6.86
C ARG A 36 3.37 -0.29 -6.50
N LEU A 37 3.58 0.80 -5.78
CA LEU A 37 2.46 1.56 -5.23
C LEU A 37 1.45 1.98 -6.28
N ASP A 38 1.90 2.61 -7.35
CA ASP A 38 0.99 3.08 -8.38
C ASP A 38 0.22 1.93 -9.02
N ALA A 39 0.92 0.84 -9.34
CA ALA A 39 0.28 -0.30 -9.96
C ALA A 39 -0.73 -0.96 -9.03
N LEU A 40 -0.38 -1.05 -7.74
CA LEU A 40 -1.29 -1.65 -6.77
C LEU A 40 -2.53 -0.81 -6.57
N LEU A 41 -2.37 0.51 -6.51
CA LEU A 41 -3.52 1.40 -6.34
C LEU A 41 -4.40 1.42 -7.58
N GLU A 42 -3.80 1.37 -8.76
CA GLU A 42 -4.58 1.31 -9.98
C GLU A 42 -5.40 0.04 -10.06
N GLU A 43 -4.81 -1.07 -9.66
CA GLU A 43 -5.51 -2.33 -9.67
C GLU A 43 -6.64 -2.34 -8.64
N ALA A 44 -6.39 -1.77 -7.47
CA ALA A 44 -7.42 -1.66 -6.44
C ALA A 44 -8.60 -0.84 -6.94
N ALA A 45 -8.32 0.24 -7.66
CA ALA A 45 -9.37 1.08 -8.21
C ALA A 45 -10.15 0.33 -9.28
N ARG A 46 -9.46 -0.41 -10.12
CA ARG A 46 -10.10 -1.18 -11.19
C ARG A 46 -11.03 -2.24 -10.61
N ARG A 47 -10.66 -2.83 -9.50
CA ARG A 47 -11.46 -3.85 -8.83
C ARG A 47 -12.48 -3.25 -7.89
N GLU A 48 -12.51 -1.94 -7.78
CA GLU A 48 -13.45 -1.22 -6.93
C GLU A 48 -13.37 -1.67 -5.47
N LEU A 49 -12.16 -1.86 -4.99
CA LEU A 49 -11.96 -2.27 -3.60
C LEU A 49 -12.26 -1.12 -2.65
N ASN A 50 -12.85 -1.43 -1.51
CA ASN A 50 -13.06 -0.39 -0.50
C ASN A 50 -11.73 -0.17 0.24
N LEU A 51 -11.73 0.75 1.19
CA LEU A 51 -10.49 1.15 1.86
C LEU A 51 -9.85 -0.01 2.61
N ARG A 52 -10.65 -0.78 3.30
CA ARG A 52 -10.12 -1.92 4.04
C ARG A 52 -9.54 -2.96 3.08
N GLU A 53 -10.26 -3.23 2.00
CA GLU A 53 -9.79 -4.18 1.01
C GLU A 53 -8.51 -3.69 0.32
N THR A 54 -8.43 -2.39 0.07
CA THR A 54 -7.24 -1.82 -0.53
C THR A 54 -6.04 -1.99 0.39
N LEU A 55 -6.23 -1.72 1.67
CA LEU A 55 -5.15 -1.89 2.63
C LEU A 55 -4.70 -3.35 2.69
N ALA A 56 -5.66 -4.27 2.70
CA ALA A 56 -5.34 -5.70 2.70
C ALA A 56 -4.60 -6.10 1.42
N TRP A 57 -5.00 -5.52 0.29
CA TRP A 57 -4.35 -5.77 -0.99
C TRP A 57 -2.89 -5.35 -0.95
N LEU A 58 -2.62 -4.17 -0.42
CA LEU A 58 -1.26 -3.67 -0.29
C LEU A 58 -0.45 -4.52 0.68
N CYS A 59 -1.04 -4.85 1.81
CA CYS A 59 -0.34 -5.67 2.81
C CYS A 59 -0.04 -7.06 2.28
N ALA A 60 -0.95 -7.62 1.50
CA ALA A 60 -0.74 -8.95 0.93
C ALA A 60 0.49 -8.97 0.02
N ALA A 61 0.69 -7.90 -0.74
CA ALA A 61 1.86 -7.81 -1.60
C ALA A 61 3.14 -7.81 -0.78
N GLU A 62 3.13 -7.12 0.36
CA GLU A 62 4.31 -7.05 1.19
C GLU A 62 4.57 -8.38 1.91
N VAL A 63 3.51 -9.01 2.39
CA VAL A 63 3.65 -10.31 3.04
C VAL A 63 4.22 -11.33 2.06
N ALA A 64 3.72 -11.33 0.82
CA ALA A 64 4.21 -12.27 -0.18
C ALA A 64 5.69 -12.07 -0.45
N ARG A 65 6.14 -10.81 -0.50
CA ARG A 65 7.54 -10.53 -0.74
C ARG A 65 8.40 -11.00 0.42
N LYS A 66 7.96 -10.76 1.64
CA LYS A 66 8.74 -11.18 2.81
C LYS A 66 8.79 -12.69 2.94
N ASP A 67 7.71 -13.36 2.60
CA ASP A 67 7.70 -14.81 2.62
C ASP A 67 8.65 -15.36 1.56
N GLN A 68 8.67 -14.74 0.39
CA GLN A 68 9.56 -15.17 -0.67
C GLN A 68 11.02 -15.00 -0.25
N LEU A 69 11.36 -13.87 0.36
CA LEU A 69 12.72 -13.64 0.82
C LEU A 69 13.12 -14.65 1.88
N ARG A 70 12.21 -14.97 2.78
CA ARG A 70 12.49 -15.94 3.83
C ARG A 70 12.75 -17.31 3.21
N MET A 71 11.95 -17.68 2.21
CA MET A 71 12.13 -18.95 1.52
C MET A 71 13.46 -19.00 0.79
N GLU A 72 13.83 -17.91 0.13
CA GLU A 72 15.11 -17.84 -0.56
C GLU A 72 16.28 -17.96 0.39
N MET A 73 16.18 -17.32 1.53
CA MET A 73 17.22 -17.41 2.56
C MET A 73 17.35 -18.83 3.06
N ALA A 74 16.23 -19.49 3.29
CA ALA A 74 16.26 -20.87 3.75
C ALA A 74 16.93 -21.79 2.73
N LEU A 75 16.64 -21.56 1.45
CA LEU A 75 17.25 -22.37 0.39
C LEU A 75 18.75 -22.14 0.31
N ARG A 76 19.18 -20.92 0.54
CA ARG A 76 20.61 -20.62 0.50
C ARG A 76 21.36 -21.25 1.66
N LEU A 77 20.71 -21.30 2.79
CA LEU A 77 21.34 -21.85 3.98
C LEU A 77 21.34 -23.37 4.00
N ALA A 78 20.46 -23.95 3.21
CA ALA A 78 20.39 -25.40 3.11
C ALA A 78 21.51 -25.95 2.17
#